data_7ef71278bc067663f233575259d41556
#
_entry.id   7ef71278bc067663f233575259d41556
#
_cell.length_a   1.000
_cell.length_b   1.000
_cell.length_c   1.000
_cell.angle_alpha   90.00
_cell.angle_beta   90.00
_cell.angle_gamma   90.00
#
_symmetry.space_group_name_H-M   'P 1'
#
loop_
_entity.id
_entity.type
_entity.pdbx_description
1 polymer ?
#
loop_
_entity_poly.entity_id
_entity_poly.type
_entity_poly.pdbx_seq_one_letter_code
_entity_poly.pdbx_strand_id
1 'polypeptide(L)'
;KRQACSGYDGTGDFDLHADATLTRPHRGAADFVFGGVQVLSPAAFDATPEGAFSLNHIYDTATATGRLYGEVLDGQWMHVGTPEGVRAAENILASGPAA
;
A
#
# COMPACT_ATOMS: atom_id res chain seq x y z
N LYS A 1 -7.35 3.95 3.45
CA LYS A 1 -8.23 3.68 2.29
C LYS A 1 -7.84 4.53 1.10
N ARG A 2 -8.10 4.04 -0.09
CA ARG A 2 -7.78 4.74 -1.34
C ARG A 2 -8.39 6.14 -1.42
N GLN A 3 -9.61 6.30 -0.96
CA GLN A 3 -10.29 7.60 -0.98
C GLN A 3 -9.67 8.64 -0.05
N ALA A 4 -8.90 8.21 0.96
CA ALA A 4 -8.22 9.10 1.90
C ALA A 4 -6.81 9.48 1.44
N CYS A 5 -6.33 8.95 0.31
CA CYS A 5 -5.02 9.25 -0.25
C CYS A 5 -5.08 10.53 -1.07
N SER A 6 -4.10 11.40 -0.88
CA SER A 6 -3.98 12.64 -1.65
C SER A 6 -2.97 12.47 -2.78
N GLY A 7 -3.27 13.01 -3.95
CA GLY A 7 -2.39 12.95 -5.11
C GLY A 7 -2.33 11.58 -5.79
N TYR A 8 -3.20 10.66 -5.42
CA TYR A 8 -3.24 9.30 -5.95
C TYR A 8 -4.50 9.10 -6.78
N ASP A 9 -4.32 8.66 -8.01
CA ASP A 9 -5.41 8.41 -8.97
C ASP A 9 -5.46 6.95 -9.45
N GLY A 10 -4.69 6.07 -8.83
CA GLY A 10 -4.67 4.64 -9.16
C GLY A 10 -5.87 3.88 -8.63
N THR A 11 -5.88 2.58 -8.90
CA THR A 11 -7.00 1.68 -8.58
C THR A 11 -6.82 0.94 -7.24
N GLY A 12 -5.81 1.29 -6.47
CA GLY A 12 -5.50 0.61 -5.21
C GLY A 12 -4.64 -0.65 -5.41
N ASP A 13 -4.23 -1.25 -4.31
CA ASP A 13 -3.31 -2.39 -4.33
C ASP A 13 -3.91 -3.65 -3.69
N PHE A 14 -4.62 -3.49 -2.57
CA PHE A 14 -5.10 -4.62 -1.77
C PHE A 14 -6.49 -4.37 -1.19
N ASP A 15 -7.21 -5.46 -0.94
CA ASP A 15 -8.37 -5.49 -0.08
C ASP A 15 -7.97 -6.00 1.31
N LEU A 16 -8.54 -5.42 2.36
CA LEU A 16 -8.29 -5.77 3.76
C LEU A 16 -9.50 -6.49 4.32
N HIS A 17 -9.27 -7.68 4.88
CA HIS A 17 -10.31 -8.51 5.49
C HIS A 17 -10.39 -8.29 7.00
N ALA A 18 -11.48 -8.78 7.61
CA ALA A 18 -11.75 -8.59 9.03
C ALA A 18 -10.67 -9.19 9.95
N ASP A 19 -9.96 -10.21 9.50
CA ASP A 19 -8.85 -10.84 10.22
C ASP A 19 -7.49 -10.18 9.97
N ALA A 20 -7.50 -9.01 9.35
CA ALA A 20 -6.33 -8.22 8.96
C ALA A 20 -5.52 -8.82 7.81
N THR A 21 -5.96 -9.88 7.16
CA THR A 21 -5.30 -10.38 5.95
C THR A 21 -5.57 -9.49 4.74
N LEU A 22 -4.60 -9.46 3.84
CA LEU A 22 -4.69 -8.73 2.58
C LEU A 22 -4.81 -9.70 1.40
N THR A 23 -5.58 -9.31 0.40
CA THR A 23 -5.68 -10.02 -0.87
C THR A 23 -5.65 -9.02 -2.02
N ARG A 24 -5.26 -9.50 -3.21
CA ARG A 24 -5.46 -8.74 -4.44
C ARG A 24 -6.97 -8.62 -4.72
N PRO A 25 -7.43 -7.53 -5.33
CA PRO A 25 -8.83 -7.39 -5.66
C PRO A 25 -9.24 -8.42 -6.72
N HIS A 26 -10.46 -8.96 -6.59
CA HIS A 26 -11.04 -9.84 -7.59
C HIS A 26 -11.40 -9.09 -8.88
N ARG A 27 -11.61 -7.79 -8.80
CA ARG A 27 -11.95 -6.92 -9.91
C ARG A 27 -11.10 -5.67 -9.82
N GLY A 28 -10.67 -5.15 -10.93
CA GLY A 28 -9.75 -4.07 -11.19
C GLY A 28 -9.43 -2.98 -10.15
N ALA A 29 -10.23 -2.82 -9.09
CA ALA A 29 -10.01 -1.80 -8.08
C ALA A 29 -10.00 -2.38 -6.67
N ALA A 30 -9.06 -1.92 -5.85
CA ALA A 30 -8.94 -2.28 -4.43
C ALA A 30 -9.24 -1.08 -3.53
N ASP A 31 -9.67 -1.34 -2.30
CA ASP A 31 -10.03 -0.29 -1.35
C ASP A 31 -8.83 0.38 -0.70
N PHE A 32 -7.67 -0.25 -0.69
CA PHE A 32 -6.49 0.22 0.03
C PHE A 32 -5.29 0.37 -0.89
N VAL A 33 -4.47 1.36 -0.58
CA VAL A 33 -3.19 1.63 -1.23
C VAL A 33 -2.07 1.23 -0.29
N PHE A 34 -1.02 0.60 -0.82
CA PHE A 34 0.19 0.33 -0.04
C PHE A 34 0.96 1.63 0.20
N GLY A 35 1.10 2.00 1.46
CA GLY A 35 1.75 3.26 1.86
C GLY A 35 3.27 3.24 1.85
N GLY A 36 3.90 2.13 1.52
CA GLY A 36 5.36 2.05 1.38
C GLY A 36 6.12 1.57 2.61
N VAL A 37 5.44 1.32 3.73
CA VAL A 37 6.07 0.79 4.95
C VAL A 37 5.67 -0.67 5.14
N GLN A 38 6.66 -1.53 5.36
CA GLN A 38 6.42 -2.96 5.54
C GLN A 38 7.42 -3.59 6.50
N VAL A 39 7.01 -4.68 7.11
CA VAL A 39 7.87 -5.56 7.92
C VAL A 39 7.82 -6.94 7.30
N LEU A 40 8.97 -7.49 6.96
CA LEU A 40 9.10 -8.81 6.34
C LEU A 40 9.97 -9.71 7.21
N SER A 41 9.53 -10.97 7.38
CA SER A 41 10.38 -12.00 7.95
C SER A 41 11.49 -12.33 6.94
N PRO A 42 12.75 -12.57 7.40
CA PRO A 42 13.81 -13.04 6.50
C PRO A 42 13.43 -14.32 5.72
N ALA A 43 12.61 -15.18 6.30
CA ALA A 43 12.13 -16.41 5.65
C ALA A 43 11.29 -16.11 4.39
N ALA A 44 10.72 -14.91 4.25
CA ALA A 44 9.98 -14.52 3.05
C ALA A 44 10.85 -14.54 1.79
N PHE A 45 12.17 -14.49 1.93
CA PHE A 45 13.14 -14.48 0.82
C PHE A 45 13.68 -15.85 0.47
N ASP A 46 13.30 -16.92 1.17
CA ASP A 46 13.89 -18.25 1.01
C ASP A 46 13.70 -18.85 -0.38
N ALA A 47 12.57 -18.54 -1.03
CA ALA A 47 12.22 -19.08 -2.35
C ALA A 47 12.14 -18.00 -3.43
N THR A 48 12.81 -16.87 -3.24
CA THR A 48 12.81 -15.79 -4.22
C THR A 48 13.81 -16.05 -5.35
N PRO A 49 13.55 -15.49 -6.55
CA PRO A 49 14.50 -15.57 -7.66
C PRO A 49 15.84 -14.92 -7.31
N GLU A 50 16.91 -15.38 -7.96
CA GLU A 50 18.19 -14.68 -7.88
C GLU A 50 18.15 -13.37 -8.68
N GLY A 51 18.94 -12.39 -8.23
CA GLY A 51 19.02 -11.08 -8.86
C GLY A 51 17.82 -10.19 -8.56
N ALA A 52 17.55 -9.25 -9.43
CA ALA A 52 16.45 -8.30 -9.26
C ALA A 52 15.11 -8.97 -9.52
N PHE A 53 14.13 -8.72 -8.63
CA PHE A 53 12.77 -9.19 -8.79
C PHE A 53 11.80 -8.23 -8.10
N SER A 54 10.51 -8.30 -8.47
CA SER A 54 9.48 -7.51 -7.83
C SER A 54 9.10 -8.10 -6.47
N LEU A 55 8.90 -7.25 -5.47
CA LEU A 55 8.36 -7.65 -4.17
C LEU A 55 6.97 -8.27 -4.29
N ASN A 56 6.26 -8.05 -5.39
CA ASN A 56 5.00 -8.72 -5.66
C ASN A 56 5.11 -10.24 -5.61
N HIS A 57 6.29 -10.80 -5.93
CA HIS A 57 6.54 -12.23 -5.78
C HIS A 57 6.33 -12.69 -4.33
N ILE A 58 6.87 -11.94 -3.37
CA ILE A 58 6.71 -12.21 -1.93
C ILE A 58 5.26 -12.02 -1.51
N TYR A 59 4.61 -10.94 -1.95
CA TYR A 59 3.22 -10.64 -1.59
C TYR A 59 2.28 -11.73 -2.11
N ASP A 60 2.46 -12.18 -3.33
CA ASP A 60 1.59 -13.20 -3.93
C ASP A 60 1.76 -14.55 -3.22
N THR A 61 2.98 -14.92 -2.86
CA THR A 61 3.25 -16.13 -2.08
C THR A 61 2.59 -16.05 -0.69
N ALA A 62 2.74 -14.92 -0.01
CA ALA A 62 2.15 -14.70 1.31
C ALA A 62 0.62 -14.68 1.24
N THR A 63 0.05 -14.09 0.20
CA THR A 63 -1.39 -14.09 -0.03
C THR A 63 -1.92 -15.51 -0.21
N ALA A 64 -1.24 -16.34 -0.98
CA ALA A 64 -1.66 -17.72 -1.25
C ALA A 64 -1.70 -18.58 0.05
N THR A 65 -0.90 -18.23 1.05
CA THR A 65 -0.84 -18.94 2.35
C THR A 65 -1.59 -18.21 3.47
N GLY A 66 -2.28 -17.10 3.17
CA GLY A 66 -3.00 -16.31 4.17
C GLY A 66 -2.10 -15.59 5.17
N ARG A 67 -0.86 -15.29 4.79
CA ARG A 67 0.16 -14.69 5.66
C ARG A 67 0.52 -13.25 5.32
N LEU A 68 -0.22 -12.62 4.44
CA LEU A 68 -0.06 -11.19 4.14
C LEU A 68 -1.05 -10.41 4.99
N TYR A 69 -0.54 -9.58 5.88
CA TYR A 69 -1.35 -8.78 6.80
C TYR A 69 -1.17 -7.31 6.53
N GLY A 70 -2.18 -6.53 6.86
CA GLY A 70 -2.15 -5.09 6.72
C GLY A 70 -2.66 -4.38 7.96
N GLU A 71 -2.16 -3.17 8.15
CA GLU A 71 -2.64 -2.25 9.16
C GLU A 71 -2.96 -0.92 8.49
N VAL A 72 -4.09 -0.33 8.85
CA VAL A 72 -4.52 0.94 8.27
C VAL A 72 -3.71 2.06 8.92
N LEU A 73 -3.07 2.88 8.08
CA LEU A 73 -2.37 4.07 8.56
C LEU A 73 -3.39 5.06 9.16
N ASP A 74 -3.16 5.44 10.40
CA ASP A 74 -3.92 6.48 11.08
C ASP A 74 -3.20 7.82 10.88
N GLY A 75 -3.56 8.50 9.81
CA GLY A 75 -2.94 9.77 9.43
C GLY A 75 -3.17 10.08 7.97
N GLN A 76 -2.50 11.14 7.51
CA GLN A 76 -2.56 11.55 6.12
C GLN A 76 -1.47 10.88 5.31
N TRP A 77 -1.81 10.43 4.11
CA TRP A 77 -0.87 9.89 3.15
C TRP A 77 -1.00 10.65 1.84
N MET A 78 0.13 11.12 1.34
CA MET A 78 0.19 11.97 0.15
C MET A 78 1.12 11.34 -0.88
N HIS A 79 0.62 11.13 -2.10
CA HIS A 79 1.43 10.67 -3.20
C HIS A 79 2.03 11.87 -3.93
N VAL A 80 3.35 11.94 -3.95
CA VAL A 80 4.11 13.08 -4.51
C VAL A 80 4.88 12.69 -5.78
N GLY A 81 4.39 11.70 -6.50
CA GLY A 81 5.02 11.22 -7.74
C GLY A 81 4.76 12.08 -8.97
N THR A 82 3.95 13.14 -8.83
CA THR A 82 3.63 14.08 -9.92
C THR A 82 3.73 15.52 -9.41
N PRO A 83 3.95 16.51 -10.30
CA PRO A 83 3.94 17.93 -9.88
C PRO A 83 2.64 18.35 -9.22
N GLU A 84 1.49 17.84 -9.68
CA GLU A 84 0.18 18.09 -9.09
C GLU A 84 0.07 17.51 -7.69
N GLY A 85 0.61 16.30 -7.49
CA GLY A 85 0.66 15.66 -6.17
C GLY A 85 1.52 16.42 -5.18
N VAL A 86 2.65 16.97 -5.63
CA VAL A 86 3.51 17.83 -4.80
C VAL A 86 2.74 19.09 -4.35
N ARG A 87 2.08 19.77 -5.27
CA ARG A 87 1.28 20.96 -4.93
C ARG A 87 0.15 20.64 -3.97
N ALA A 88 -0.54 19.53 -4.18
CA ALA A 88 -1.61 19.09 -3.26
C ALA A 88 -1.05 18.83 -1.86
N ALA A 89 0.11 18.19 -1.76
CA ALA A 89 0.77 17.93 -0.48
C ALA A 89 1.20 19.22 0.22
N GLU A 90 1.78 20.16 -0.52
CA GLU A 90 2.16 21.47 0.00
C GLU A 90 0.97 22.23 0.59
N ASN A 91 -0.17 22.18 -0.10
CA ASN A 91 -1.41 22.82 0.38
C ASN A 91 -1.92 22.17 1.66
N ILE A 92 -1.85 20.84 1.76
CA ILE A 92 -2.26 20.13 2.98
C ILE A 92 -1.35 20.51 4.14
N LEU A 93 -0.04 20.53 3.93
CA LEU A 93 0.94 20.90 4.96
C LEU A 93 0.81 22.35 5.39
N ALA A 94 0.51 23.26 4.46
CA ALA A 94 0.32 24.66 4.75
C ALA A 94 -0.94 24.93 5.57
N SER A 95 -1.97 24.07 5.45
CA SER A 95 -3.19 24.14 6.25
C SER A 95 -3.01 23.69 7.69
N GLY A 96 -1.82 23.17 8.03
CA GLY A 96 -1.51 22.66 9.35
C GLY A 96 -2.04 21.25 9.59
N PRO A 97 -1.72 20.65 10.76
CA PRO A 97 -2.19 19.31 11.07
C PRO A 97 -3.70 19.27 11.19
N ALA A 98 -4.30 18.18 10.74
CA ALA A 98 -5.71 17.91 11.01
C ALA A 98 -5.91 17.79 12.52
N ALA A 99 -6.84 18.56 13.03
CA ALA A 99 -7.12 18.57 14.45
C ALA A 99 -7.76 17.25 14.90
#